data_2c69088c5ea254e96faae0c12d4a72c3
#
_entry.id   2c69088c5ea254e96faae0c12d4a72c3
#
_cell.length_a   1.000
_cell.length_b   1.000
_cell.length_c   1.000
_cell.angle_alpha   90.00
_cell.angle_beta   90.00
_cell.angle_gamma   90.00
#
_symmetry.space_group_name_H-M   'P 1'
#
loop_
_entity.id
_entity.type
_entity.pdbx_description
1 polymer ?
#
loop_
_entity_poly.entity_id
_entity_poly.type
_entity_poly.pdbx_seq_one_letter_code
_entity_poly.pdbx_strand_id
1 'polypeptide(L)'
;VARVTARVKAGNIYVNRNVIGAIVGVQPFGGRGLSGTGPKAGGPLYLGRLTRTAPVFAERVGYLASPIHDFVSWLEAQDDHEVAGVARHYGDASALGVELALPGPVGESNLYALHPRGLLLLRPGTRRGLLAQMAAVLATGNRAVIEGTPLPQGLPASVAAHFLVQPDAPFAAMLVEGDADQILAATQAVAELDGPIVTVHAAAPGDERAWHLDWLLEEVSTSINTTAAGGNASLMMIG
;
A
#
# COMPACT_ATOMS: atom_id res chain seq x y z
N VAL A 1 -11.41 20.61 5.57
CA VAL A 1 -10.07 19.99 5.46
C VAL A 1 -10.23 18.49 5.37
N ALA A 2 -10.65 17.76 6.41
CA ALA A 2 -10.69 16.28 6.48
C ALA A 2 -11.36 15.62 5.27
N ARG A 3 -12.50 16.15 4.78
CA ARG A 3 -13.20 15.62 3.60
C ARG A 3 -12.35 15.72 2.31
N VAL A 4 -11.50 16.72 2.18
CA VAL A 4 -10.63 16.93 1.03
C VAL A 4 -9.41 16.02 1.14
N THR A 5 -8.71 16.06 2.27
CA THR A 5 -7.50 15.26 2.50
C THR A 5 -7.75 13.75 2.37
N ALA A 6 -8.92 13.27 2.78
CA ALA A 6 -9.32 11.87 2.62
C ALA A 6 -9.57 11.43 1.15
N ARG A 7 -9.71 12.36 0.21
CA ARG A 7 -10.04 12.06 -1.20
C ARG A 7 -8.93 12.41 -2.18
N VAL A 8 -8.03 13.30 -1.80
CA VAL A 8 -6.93 13.73 -2.67
C VAL A 8 -5.94 12.58 -2.82
N LYS A 9 -5.66 12.24 -4.07
CA LYS A 9 -4.65 11.23 -4.41
C LYS A 9 -3.28 11.90 -4.61
N ALA A 10 -2.70 12.40 -3.52
CA ALA A 10 -1.39 13.03 -3.51
C ALA A 10 -0.52 12.38 -2.42
N GLY A 11 0.76 12.24 -2.67
CA GLY A 11 1.72 11.70 -1.69
C GLY A 11 2.01 12.69 -0.56
N ASN A 12 2.00 14.00 -0.85
CA ASN A 12 2.17 15.06 0.13
C ASN A 12 1.00 16.04 0.03
N ILE A 13 0.38 16.35 1.16
CA ILE A 13 -0.77 17.25 1.28
C ILE A 13 -0.41 18.36 2.26
N TYR A 14 -0.50 19.60 1.79
CA TYR A 14 -0.21 20.79 2.60
C TYR A 14 -1.48 21.64 2.75
N VAL A 15 -1.83 21.95 3.99
CA VAL A 15 -3.04 22.70 4.32
C VAL A 15 -2.66 23.99 5.04
N ASN A 16 -3.07 25.14 4.49
CA ASN A 16 -2.82 26.47 5.02
C ASN A 16 -1.31 26.75 5.24
N ARG A 17 -0.47 26.22 4.37
CA ARG A 17 0.97 26.45 4.42
C ARG A 17 1.59 26.38 3.03
N ASN A 18 2.80 26.89 2.92
CA ASN A 18 3.62 26.82 1.72
C ASN A 18 3.98 25.36 1.39
N VAL A 19 3.99 25.01 0.12
CA VAL A 19 4.39 23.70 -0.42
C VAL A 19 5.90 23.53 -0.59
N ILE A 20 6.69 24.60 -0.36
CA ILE A 20 8.14 24.61 -0.49
C ILE A 20 8.78 24.13 0.80
N GLY A 21 9.74 23.21 0.69
CA GLY A 21 10.62 22.83 1.79
C GLY A 21 10.00 21.76 2.73
N ALA A 22 10.00 20.51 2.30
CA ALA A 22 9.78 19.39 3.21
C ALA A 22 11.02 19.22 4.12
N ILE A 23 10.79 19.01 5.42
CA ILE A 23 11.83 18.78 6.41
C ILE A 23 11.93 17.27 6.67
N VAL A 24 13.14 16.71 6.57
CA VAL A 24 13.41 15.29 6.81
C VAL A 24 12.95 14.90 8.24
N GLY A 25 12.23 13.79 8.36
CA GLY A 25 11.70 13.30 9.64
C GLY A 25 10.44 14.02 10.15
N VAL A 26 10.09 15.15 9.54
CA VAL A 26 8.87 15.92 9.87
C VAL A 26 7.82 15.76 8.77
N GLN A 27 8.27 15.89 7.52
CA GLN A 27 7.40 15.77 6.35
C GLN A 27 8.03 14.80 5.34
N PRO A 28 7.84 13.49 5.50
CA PRO A 28 8.28 12.52 4.51
C PRO A 28 7.80 12.91 3.11
N PHE A 29 8.73 13.02 2.15
CA PHE A 29 8.46 13.60 0.85
C PHE A 29 8.60 12.59 -0.28
N GLY A 30 7.60 12.55 -1.16
CA GLY A 30 7.61 11.72 -2.36
C GLY A 30 6.30 11.80 -3.12
N GLY A 31 6.37 11.60 -4.42
CA GLY A 31 5.21 11.61 -5.31
C GLY A 31 4.32 10.38 -5.16
N ARG A 32 3.21 10.41 -5.91
CA ARG A 32 2.25 9.30 -6.05
C ARG A 32 1.81 9.21 -7.51
N GLY A 33 1.40 8.02 -7.95
CA GLY A 33 0.95 7.81 -9.32
C GLY A 33 2.07 8.09 -10.32
N LEU A 34 1.85 8.98 -11.28
CA LEU A 34 2.85 9.35 -12.31
C LEU A 34 4.15 9.94 -11.74
N SER A 35 4.13 10.45 -10.52
CA SER A 35 5.33 11.00 -9.85
C SER A 35 5.84 10.08 -8.73
N GLY A 36 5.22 8.92 -8.53
CA GLY A 36 5.61 7.97 -7.48
C GLY A 36 6.72 7.03 -7.97
N THR A 37 7.85 7.01 -7.27
CA THR A 37 9.01 6.19 -7.63
C THR A 37 9.48 5.26 -6.51
N GLY A 38 8.84 5.30 -5.36
CA GLY A 38 9.26 4.47 -4.22
C GLY A 38 8.85 5.06 -2.88
N PRO A 39 9.50 4.63 -1.79
CA PRO A 39 9.20 5.13 -0.47
C PRO A 39 9.59 6.59 -0.34
N LYS A 40 8.87 7.31 0.53
CA LYS A 40 9.14 8.73 0.78
C LYS A 40 10.50 8.95 1.41
N ALA A 41 11.25 9.90 0.85
CA ALA A 41 12.51 10.35 1.45
C ALA A 41 12.25 10.88 2.87
N GLY A 42 13.07 10.43 3.82
CA GLY A 42 12.93 10.76 5.24
C GLY A 42 11.71 10.11 5.93
N GLY A 43 11.02 9.19 5.26
CA GLY A 43 9.89 8.45 5.82
C GLY A 43 10.29 7.11 6.46
N PRO A 44 9.41 6.52 7.30
CA PRO A 44 9.69 5.27 8.00
C PRO A 44 10.02 4.09 7.08
N LEU A 45 9.41 4.01 5.89
CA LEU A 45 9.64 2.89 4.96
C LEU A 45 10.97 2.99 4.21
N TYR A 46 11.61 4.17 4.18
CA TYR A 46 12.80 4.40 3.35
C TYR A 46 13.98 3.51 3.73
N LEU A 47 14.32 3.46 5.02
CA LEU A 47 15.42 2.62 5.50
C LEU A 47 15.13 1.14 5.35
N GLY A 48 13.87 0.71 5.56
CA GLY A 48 13.45 -0.67 5.37
C GLY A 48 13.73 -1.19 3.97
N ARG A 49 13.55 -0.32 2.94
CA ARG A 49 13.88 -0.66 1.55
C ARG A 49 15.37 -0.89 1.30
N LEU A 50 16.22 -0.19 2.02
CA LEU A 50 17.68 -0.32 1.89
C LEU A 50 18.22 -1.51 2.67
N THR A 51 17.60 -1.86 3.80
CA THR A 51 18.08 -2.92 4.71
C THR A 51 17.37 -4.26 4.53
N ARG A 52 16.36 -4.34 3.70
CA ARG A 52 15.44 -5.49 3.54
C ARG A 52 14.71 -5.86 4.85
N THR A 53 14.66 -4.94 5.80
CA THR A 53 13.98 -5.13 7.08
C THR A 53 12.70 -4.31 7.06
N ALA A 54 11.55 -4.96 7.22
CA ALA A 54 10.28 -4.26 7.33
C ALA A 54 10.25 -3.43 8.63
N PRO A 55 9.79 -2.16 8.58
CA PRO A 55 9.63 -1.36 9.78
C PRO A 55 8.50 -1.94 10.65
N VAL A 56 8.69 -1.89 11.97
CA VAL A 56 7.68 -2.28 12.95
C VAL A 56 6.97 -1.03 13.44
N PHE A 57 5.65 -0.99 13.30
CA PHE A 57 4.81 0.09 13.80
C PHE A 57 4.10 -0.34 15.08
N ALA A 58 4.26 0.45 16.14
CA ALA A 58 3.69 0.15 17.46
C ALA A 58 2.17 0.37 17.54
N GLU A 59 1.65 1.29 16.74
CA GLU A 59 0.24 1.70 16.79
C GLU A 59 -0.42 1.57 15.41
N ARG A 60 -1.64 1.02 15.41
CA ARG A 60 -2.52 0.95 14.26
C ARG A 60 -3.86 1.57 14.62
N VAL A 61 -4.36 2.49 13.82
CA VAL A 61 -5.68 3.09 14.02
C VAL A 61 -6.73 2.20 13.37
N GLY A 62 -7.55 1.57 14.22
CA GLY A 62 -8.79 0.93 13.81
C GLY A 62 -8.63 -0.32 12.93
N TYR A 63 -8.56 -1.47 13.57
CA TYR A 63 -8.74 -2.75 12.89
C TYR A 63 -10.23 -2.95 12.60
N LEU A 64 -10.69 -2.50 11.44
CA LEU A 64 -11.98 -2.93 10.91
C LEU A 64 -11.87 -4.42 10.55
N ALA A 65 -12.95 -5.17 10.78
CA ALA A 65 -13.05 -6.57 10.38
C ALA A 65 -12.58 -6.69 8.92
N SER A 66 -11.38 -7.19 8.74
CA SER A 66 -10.70 -7.18 7.45
C SER A 66 -11.18 -8.38 6.64
N PRO A 67 -11.38 -8.24 5.32
CA PRO A 67 -11.67 -9.37 4.42
C PRO A 67 -10.66 -10.52 4.53
N ILE A 68 -9.46 -10.25 5.08
CA ILE A 68 -8.46 -11.29 5.34
C ILE A 68 -8.94 -12.34 6.35
N HIS A 69 -9.75 -11.96 7.36
CA HIS A 69 -10.30 -12.93 8.32
C HIS A 69 -11.33 -13.87 7.66
N ASP A 70 -12.19 -13.31 6.80
CA ASP A 70 -13.14 -14.13 6.03
C ASP A 70 -12.41 -15.08 5.09
N PHE A 71 -11.28 -14.62 4.51
CA PHE A 71 -10.43 -15.43 3.65
C PHE A 71 -9.74 -16.55 4.42
N VAL A 72 -9.21 -16.28 5.61
CA VAL A 72 -8.64 -17.31 6.50
C VAL A 72 -9.69 -18.38 6.84
N SER A 73 -10.89 -17.95 7.25
CA SER A 73 -11.98 -18.87 7.57
C SER A 73 -12.39 -19.73 6.37
N TRP A 74 -12.42 -19.14 5.17
CA TRP A 74 -12.70 -19.86 3.94
C TRP A 74 -11.60 -20.88 3.62
N LEU A 75 -10.31 -20.54 3.77
CA LEU A 75 -9.19 -21.46 3.56
C LEU A 75 -9.24 -22.64 4.52
N GLU A 76 -9.54 -22.40 5.80
CA GLU A 76 -9.70 -23.44 6.81
C GLU A 76 -10.85 -24.41 6.48
N ALA A 77 -11.96 -23.88 5.97
CA ALA A 77 -13.09 -24.70 5.51
C ALA A 77 -12.77 -25.53 4.25
N GLN A 78 -11.68 -25.21 3.53
CA GLN A 78 -11.15 -25.98 2.41
C GLN A 78 -9.99 -26.93 2.82
N ASP A 79 -9.73 -27.11 4.12
CA ASP A 79 -8.58 -27.83 4.67
C ASP A 79 -7.20 -27.29 4.24
N ASP A 80 -7.15 -26.02 3.77
CA ASP A 80 -5.90 -25.37 3.32
C ASP A 80 -5.21 -24.61 4.47
N HIS A 81 -4.94 -25.34 5.56
CA HIS A 81 -4.43 -24.77 6.81
C HIS A 81 -3.07 -24.08 6.68
N GLU A 82 -2.24 -24.53 5.75
CA GLU A 82 -0.93 -23.95 5.52
C GLU A 82 -1.02 -22.54 4.94
N VAL A 83 -1.83 -22.37 3.89
CA VAL A 83 -2.08 -21.06 3.31
C VAL A 83 -2.89 -20.16 4.26
N ALA A 84 -3.80 -20.75 5.05
CA ALA A 84 -4.50 -20.02 6.12
C ALA A 84 -3.50 -19.44 7.15
N GLY A 85 -2.44 -20.19 7.47
CA GLY A 85 -1.33 -19.70 8.31
C GLY A 85 -0.56 -18.55 7.69
N VAL A 86 -0.30 -18.59 6.38
CA VAL A 86 0.30 -17.47 5.63
C VAL A 86 -0.62 -16.25 5.65
N ALA A 87 -1.92 -16.43 5.40
CA ALA A 87 -2.90 -15.34 5.39
C ALA A 87 -3.03 -14.65 6.75
N ARG A 88 -3.03 -15.43 7.86
CA ARG A 88 -2.98 -14.87 9.22
C ARG A 88 -1.71 -14.05 9.45
N HIS A 89 -0.56 -14.61 9.09
CA HIS A 89 0.71 -13.90 9.22
C HIS A 89 0.69 -12.56 8.47
N TYR A 90 0.17 -12.52 7.26
CA TYR A 90 0.03 -11.27 6.50
C TYR A 90 -0.96 -10.30 7.16
N GLY A 91 -2.09 -10.78 7.68
CA GLY A 91 -3.02 -9.96 8.44
C GLY A 91 -2.36 -9.31 9.66
N ASP A 92 -1.57 -10.07 10.40
CA ASP A 92 -0.89 -9.61 11.61
C ASP A 92 0.29 -8.67 11.29
N ALA A 93 1.02 -8.93 10.21
CA ALA A 93 2.20 -8.14 9.80
C ALA A 93 1.86 -6.86 9.05
N SER A 94 0.63 -6.73 8.51
CA SER A 94 0.26 -5.58 7.69
C SER A 94 0.30 -4.28 8.48
N ALA A 95 0.88 -3.24 7.89
CA ALA A 95 0.87 -1.88 8.40
C ALA A 95 -0.28 -1.02 7.82
N LEU A 96 -1.29 -1.64 7.21
CA LEU A 96 -2.47 -0.95 6.72
C LEU A 96 -3.16 -0.19 7.85
N GLY A 97 -3.50 1.08 7.62
CA GLY A 97 -4.17 1.94 8.60
C GLY A 97 -3.26 2.49 9.70
N VAL A 98 -1.95 2.34 9.58
CA VAL A 98 -1.00 3.05 10.44
C VAL A 98 -1.14 4.55 10.21
N GLU A 99 -1.30 5.31 11.32
CA GLU A 99 -1.23 6.77 11.35
C GLU A 99 -0.25 7.19 12.43
N LEU A 100 0.75 8.00 12.07
CA LEU A 100 1.79 8.49 12.97
C LEU A 100 1.75 10.01 13.00
N ALA A 101 1.61 10.59 14.19
CA ALA A 101 1.89 12.01 14.40
C ALA A 101 3.41 12.21 14.40
N LEU A 102 3.90 12.97 13.43
CA LEU A 102 5.32 13.30 13.32
C LEU A 102 5.62 14.61 14.06
N PRO A 103 6.83 14.77 14.60
CA PRO A 103 7.23 16.01 15.24
C PRO A 103 7.20 17.17 14.24
N GLY A 104 7.08 18.40 14.75
CA GLY A 104 7.10 19.61 13.93
C GLY A 104 7.14 20.85 14.80
N PRO A 105 7.24 22.03 14.17
CA PRO A 105 7.21 23.32 14.89
C PRO A 105 5.84 23.54 15.54
N VAL A 106 5.83 24.42 16.55
CA VAL A 106 4.58 24.86 17.18
C VAL A 106 3.66 25.48 16.14
N GLY A 107 2.38 25.09 16.15
CA GLY A 107 1.39 25.56 15.19
C GLY A 107 1.36 24.75 13.88
N GLU A 108 2.03 23.59 13.85
CA GLU A 108 1.97 22.66 12.72
C GLU A 108 1.60 21.26 13.21
N SER A 109 0.69 20.60 12.51
CA SER A 109 0.33 19.21 12.69
C SER A 109 0.81 18.41 11.49
N ASN A 110 1.65 17.41 11.72
CA ASN A 110 2.17 16.52 10.69
C ASN A 110 1.68 15.10 10.94
N LEU A 111 1.00 14.54 9.95
CA LEU A 111 0.49 13.18 9.98
C LEU A 111 1.08 12.37 8.85
N TYR A 112 1.60 11.20 9.17
CA TYR A 112 2.02 10.19 8.21
C TYR A 112 1.04 9.02 8.27
N ALA A 113 0.54 8.57 7.14
CA ALA A 113 -0.43 7.49 7.06
C ALA A 113 -0.06 6.48 5.97
N LEU A 114 -0.47 5.22 6.17
CA LEU A 114 -0.32 4.14 5.21
C LEU A 114 -1.70 3.71 4.68
N HIS A 115 -1.87 3.80 3.38
CA HIS A 115 -3.10 3.48 2.66
C HIS A 115 -2.88 2.33 1.68
N PRO A 116 -3.95 1.68 1.17
CA PRO A 116 -3.81 0.76 0.04
C PRO A 116 -3.15 1.45 -1.15
N ARG A 117 -2.21 0.77 -1.80
CA ARG A 117 -1.50 1.32 -2.95
C ARG A 117 -2.40 1.50 -4.17
N GLY A 118 -3.39 0.62 -4.35
CA GLY A 118 -4.38 0.73 -5.43
C GLY A 118 -4.74 -0.59 -6.08
N LEU A 119 -4.72 -0.63 -7.42
CA LEU A 119 -5.02 -1.82 -8.20
C LEU A 119 -3.72 -2.60 -8.46
N LEU A 120 -3.71 -3.87 -8.12
CA LEU A 120 -2.58 -4.77 -8.34
C LEU A 120 -2.86 -5.73 -9.50
N LEU A 121 -1.81 -6.12 -10.22
CA LEU A 121 -1.85 -7.20 -11.19
C LEU A 121 -1.25 -8.46 -10.56
N LEU A 122 -1.99 -9.57 -10.53
CA LEU A 122 -1.52 -10.85 -10.00
C LEU A 122 -1.25 -11.82 -11.15
N ARG A 123 -0.04 -12.36 -11.18
CA ARG A 123 0.37 -13.43 -12.10
C ARG A 123 0.90 -14.59 -11.28
N PRO A 124 0.02 -15.46 -10.78
CA PRO A 124 0.41 -16.65 -10.03
C PRO A 124 0.97 -17.73 -10.94
N GLY A 125 1.97 -18.47 -10.48
CA GLY A 125 2.49 -19.67 -11.15
C GLY A 125 1.83 -20.96 -10.64
N THR A 126 1.32 -20.92 -9.41
CA THR A 126 0.71 -22.09 -8.75
C THR A 126 -0.62 -21.70 -8.06
N ARG A 127 -1.45 -22.69 -7.71
CA ARG A 127 -2.66 -22.44 -6.91
C ARG A 127 -2.31 -21.84 -5.54
N ARG A 128 -1.25 -22.32 -4.90
CA ARG A 128 -0.80 -21.81 -3.59
C ARG A 128 -0.29 -20.38 -3.71
N GLY A 129 0.49 -20.10 -4.75
CA GLY A 129 0.94 -18.75 -5.07
C GLY A 129 -0.21 -17.79 -5.32
N LEU A 130 -1.26 -18.21 -6.03
CA LEU A 130 -2.48 -17.42 -6.17
C LEU A 130 -3.09 -17.05 -4.81
N LEU A 131 -3.28 -18.04 -3.93
CA LEU A 131 -3.89 -17.82 -2.62
C LEU A 131 -3.02 -16.92 -1.72
N ALA A 132 -1.69 -17.07 -1.79
CA ALA A 132 -0.75 -16.21 -1.08
C ALA A 132 -0.76 -14.76 -1.61
N GLN A 133 -0.81 -14.57 -2.94
CA GLN A 133 -0.99 -13.25 -3.55
C GLN A 133 -2.33 -12.61 -3.15
N MET A 134 -3.41 -13.40 -3.15
CA MET A 134 -4.72 -12.93 -2.67
C MET A 134 -4.65 -12.50 -1.20
N ALA A 135 -3.99 -13.27 -0.34
CA ALA A 135 -3.79 -12.91 1.07
C ALA A 135 -3.04 -11.58 1.22
N ALA A 136 -1.98 -11.34 0.44
CA ALA A 136 -1.23 -10.08 0.46
C ALA A 136 -2.09 -8.88 0.01
N VAL A 137 -2.93 -9.06 -1.03
CA VAL A 137 -3.90 -8.05 -1.49
C VAL A 137 -4.88 -7.67 -0.38
N LEU A 138 -5.48 -8.69 0.26
CA LEU A 138 -6.49 -8.49 1.31
C LEU A 138 -5.88 -7.86 2.57
N ALA A 139 -4.71 -8.33 2.99
CA ALA A 139 -4.00 -7.80 4.15
C ALA A 139 -3.62 -6.31 3.99
N THR A 140 -3.43 -5.85 2.77
CA THR A 140 -3.07 -4.46 2.46
C THR A 140 -4.23 -3.62 1.94
N GLY A 141 -5.46 -4.18 1.94
CA GLY A 141 -6.68 -3.49 1.52
C GLY A 141 -6.71 -3.08 0.04
N ASN A 142 -5.83 -3.66 -0.76
CA ASN A 142 -5.77 -3.40 -2.19
C ASN A 142 -6.89 -4.11 -2.95
N ARG A 143 -7.03 -3.78 -4.22
CA ARG A 143 -7.82 -4.56 -5.20
C ARG A 143 -6.87 -5.16 -6.22
N ALA A 144 -7.31 -6.20 -6.91
CA ALA A 144 -6.46 -6.84 -7.90
C ALA A 144 -7.23 -7.38 -9.10
N VAL A 145 -6.51 -7.52 -10.22
CA VAL A 145 -6.90 -8.36 -11.36
C VAL A 145 -5.97 -9.57 -11.37
N ILE A 146 -6.54 -10.76 -11.56
CA ILE A 146 -5.78 -12.00 -11.68
C ILE A 146 -5.64 -12.35 -13.14
N GLU A 147 -4.42 -12.53 -13.60
CA GLU A 147 -4.11 -12.90 -14.98
C GLU A 147 -3.88 -14.41 -15.10
N GLY A 148 -4.46 -15.00 -16.15
CA GLY A 148 -4.19 -16.39 -16.52
C GLY A 148 -4.84 -17.47 -15.65
N THR A 149 -5.47 -17.09 -14.53
CA THR A 149 -6.07 -18.05 -13.60
C THR A 149 -7.43 -17.54 -13.11
N PRO A 150 -8.46 -18.39 -13.08
CA PRO A 150 -9.77 -17.97 -12.60
C PRO A 150 -9.77 -17.74 -11.08
N LEU A 151 -10.65 -16.85 -10.63
CA LEU A 151 -10.90 -16.64 -9.21
C LEU A 151 -11.45 -17.94 -8.58
N PRO A 152 -10.96 -18.37 -7.40
CA PRO A 152 -11.47 -19.55 -6.69
C PRO A 152 -12.98 -19.45 -6.44
N GLN A 153 -13.67 -20.59 -6.54
CA GLN A 153 -15.12 -20.65 -6.29
C GLN A 153 -15.45 -20.64 -4.80
N GLY A 154 -16.63 -20.17 -4.46
CA GLY A 154 -17.13 -20.20 -3.09
C GLY A 154 -16.47 -19.19 -2.13
N LEU A 155 -15.77 -18.19 -2.65
CA LEU A 155 -15.21 -17.11 -1.83
C LEU A 155 -16.33 -16.30 -1.16
N PRO A 156 -16.12 -15.83 0.08
CA PRO A 156 -16.99 -14.84 0.71
C PRO A 156 -17.10 -13.58 -0.14
N ALA A 157 -18.26 -12.95 -0.15
CA ALA A 157 -18.51 -11.73 -0.95
C ALA A 157 -17.54 -10.57 -0.57
N SER A 158 -17.20 -10.44 0.71
CA SER A 158 -16.21 -9.49 1.22
C SER A 158 -14.82 -9.69 0.60
N VAL A 159 -14.42 -10.94 0.36
CA VAL A 159 -13.16 -11.31 -0.29
C VAL A 159 -13.25 -11.09 -1.80
N ALA A 160 -14.29 -11.64 -2.43
CA ALA A 160 -14.47 -11.57 -3.88
C ALA A 160 -14.52 -10.12 -4.41
N ALA A 161 -15.06 -9.18 -3.62
CA ALA A 161 -15.15 -7.76 -3.97
C ALA A 161 -13.80 -7.08 -4.21
N HIS A 162 -12.69 -7.66 -3.74
CA HIS A 162 -11.34 -7.15 -3.98
C HIS A 162 -10.75 -7.58 -5.33
N PHE A 163 -11.34 -8.56 -6.00
CA PHE A 163 -10.79 -9.13 -7.24
C PHE A 163 -11.69 -8.79 -8.43
N LEU A 164 -11.15 -8.03 -9.37
CA LEU A 164 -11.87 -7.50 -10.51
C LEU A 164 -11.63 -8.38 -11.73
N VAL A 165 -12.64 -8.49 -12.59
CA VAL A 165 -12.53 -9.18 -13.89
C VAL A 165 -11.71 -8.35 -14.89
N GLN A 166 -11.85 -7.01 -14.81
CA GLN A 166 -11.13 -6.07 -15.67
C GLN A 166 -10.60 -4.91 -14.84
N PRO A 167 -9.46 -4.31 -15.25
CA PRO A 167 -8.92 -3.16 -14.56
C PRO A 167 -9.86 -1.94 -14.72
N ASP A 168 -10.10 -1.24 -13.60
CA ASP A 168 -10.87 0.02 -13.55
C ASP A 168 -9.96 1.24 -13.23
N ALA A 169 -8.66 1.00 -13.12
CA ALA A 169 -7.62 2.00 -12.86
C ALA A 169 -6.27 1.48 -13.38
N PRO A 170 -5.25 2.34 -13.56
CA PRO A 170 -3.89 1.90 -13.81
C PRO A 170 -3.38 0.99 -12.69
N PHE A 171 -2.57 0.00 -13.05
CA PHE A 171 -1.91 -0.85 -12.05
C PHE A 171 -0.86 -0.05 -11.26
N ALA A 172 -0.82 -0.28 -9.95
CA ALA A 172 0.14 0.34 -9.05
C ALA A 172 1.34 -0.57 -8.75
N ALA A 173 1.13 -1.88 -8.79
CA ALA A 173 2.17 -2.89 -8.64
C ALA A 173 1.72 -4.22 -9.28
N MET A 174 2.69 -5.12 -9.47
CA MET A 174 2.47 -6.48 -9.93
C MET A 174 3.10 -7.47 -8.96
N LEU A 175 2.37 -8.54 -8.64
CA LEU A 175 2.90 -9.71 -7.96
C LEU A 175 3.05 -10.84 -8.99
N VAL A 176 4.25 -11.36 -9.18
CA VAL A 176 4.53 -12.44 -10.12
C VAL A 176 5.23 -13.60 -9.42
N GLU A 177 4.69 -14.80 -9.57
CA GLU A 177 5.32 -16.05 -9.15
C GLU A 177 5.79 -16.78 -10.40
N GLY A 178 7.08 -17.13 -10.45
CA GLY A 178 7.62 -17.83 -11.60
C GLY A 178 9.13 -18.02 -11.53
N ASP A 179 9.69 -18.57 -12.58
CA ASP A 179 11.14 -18.63 -12.82
C ASP A 179 11.68 -17.29 -13.34
N ALA A 180 12.99 -17.23 -13.55
CA ALA A 180 13.67 -16.00 -13.98
C ALA A 180 13.16 -15.47 -15.33
N ASP A 181 12.86 -16.36 -16.29
CA ASP A 181 12.40 -15.98 -17.62
C ASP A 181 10.95 -15.44 -17.56
N GLN A 182 10.11 -16.08 -16.77
CA GLN A 182 8.73 -15.63 -16.52
C GLN A 182 8.69 -14.26 -15.82
N ILE A 183 9.56 -14.06 -14.83
CA ILE A 183 9.69 -12.78 -14.11
C ILE A 183 10.20 -11.69 -15.06
N LEU A 184 11.19 -11.98 -15.90
CA LEU A 184 11.72 -11.04 -16.88
C LEU A 184 10.65 -10.64 -17.89
N ALA A 185 9.92 -11.60 -18.45
CA ALA A 185 8.84 -11.36 -19.40
C ALA A 185 7.71 -10.52 -18.77
N ALA A 186 7.36 -10.81 -17.51
CA ALA A 186 6.38 -10.04 -16.76
C ALA A 186 6.83 -8.58 -16.55
N THR A 187 8.10 -8.39 -16.19
CA THR A 187 8.69 -7.06 -15.98
C THR A 187 8.69 -6.24 -17.27
N GLN A 188 9.06 -6.85 -18.39
CA GLN A 188 9.03 -6.22 -19.71
C GLN A 188 7.60 -5.83 -20.11
N ALA A 189 6.63 -6.73 -19.91
CA ALA A 189 5.24 -6.46 -20.25
C ALA A 189 4.64 -5.27 -19.49
N VAL A 190 4.92 -5.13 -18.19
CA VAL A 190 4.40 -3.99 -17.43
C VAL A 190 5.19 -2.69 -17.68
N ALA A 191 6.43 -2.77 -18.13
CA ALA A 191 7.22 -1.60 -18.50
C ALA A 191 6.70 -0.90 -19.77
N GLU A 192 5.93 -1.61 -20.60
CA GLU A 192 5.29 -1.07 -21.80
C GLU A 192 3.92 -0.43 -21.54
N LEU A 193 3.40 -0.55 -20.30
CA LEU A 193 2.11 0.04 -19.96
C LEU A 193 2.22 1.55 -19.82
N ASP A 194 1.27 2.26 -20.42
CA ASP A 194 1.10 3.70 -20.18
C ASP A 194 0.68 3.97 -18.74
N GLY A 195 1.18 5.05 -18.18
CA GLY A 195 0.75 5.51 -16.85
C GLY A 195 1.84 5.48 -15.78
N PRO A 196 1.48 5.26 -14.51
CA PRO A 196 2.42 5.15 -13.40
C PRO A 196 3.37 3.97 -13.56
N ILE A 197 4.56 4.08 -12.97
CA ILE A 197 5.50 2.96 -12.89
C ILE A 197 4.86 1.82 -12.09
N VAL A 198 4.70 0.65 -12.74
CA VAL A 198 4.23 -0.57 -12.10
C VAL A 198 5.43 -1.28 -11.49
N THR A 199 5.52 -1.28 -10.15
CA THR A 199 6.60 -2.01 -9.46
C THR A 199 6.32 -3.51 -9.50
N VAL A 200 7.32 -4.31 -9.89
CA VAL A 200 7.21 -5.77 -9.96
C VAL A 200 7.82 -6.40 -8.71
N HIS A 201 7.03 -7.20 -8.02
CA HIS A 201 7.44 -8.00 -6.86
C HIS A 201 7.38 -9.47 -7.27
N ALA A 202 8.50 -10.14 -7.20
CA ALA A 202 8.66 -11.50 -7.68
C ALA A 202 8.87 -12.50 -6.55
N ALA A 203 8.34 -13.70 -6.71
CA ALA A 203 8.58 -14.85 -5.84
C ALA A 203 8.86 -16.09 -6.69
N ALA A 204 9.67 -17.00 -6.15
CA ALA A 204 9.80 -18.33 -6.71
C ALA A 204 8.57 -19.18 -6.34
N PRO A 205 8.19 -20.17 -7.15
CA PRO A 205 7.14 -21.12 -6.78
C PRO A 205 7.48 -21.80 -5.44
N GLY A 206 6.50 -21.80 -4.52
CA GLY A 206 6.67 -22.36 -3.17
C GLY A 206 7.17 -21.36 -2.11
N ASP A 207 7.40 -20.10 -2.47
CA ASP A 207 7.73 -19.04 -1.51
C ASP A 207 6.51 -18.16 -1.24
N GLU A 208 5.53 -18.73 -0.55
CA GLU A 208 4.27 -18.05 -0.24
C GLU A 208 4.42 -16.87 0.75
N ARG A 209 5.59 -16.72 1.41
CA ARG A 209 5.90 -15.63 2.34
C ARG A 209 6.79 -14.54 1.77
N ALA A 210 7.06 -14.58 0.46
CA ALA A 210 7.94 -13.62 -0.22
C ALA A 210 7.37 -12.20 -0.32
N TRP A 211 6.06 -12.01 -0.11
CA TRP A 211 5.43 -10.73 -0.36
C TRP A 211 5.69 -9.72 0.76
N HIS A 212 6.45 -8.68 0.45
CA HIS A 212 6.70 -7.56 1.35
C HIS A 212 5.51 -6.61 1.35
N LEU A 213 4.68 -6.67 2.40
CA LEU A 213 3.41 -5.95 2.47
C LEU A 213 3.56 -4.42 2.49
N ASP A 214 4.63 -3.90 3.06
CA ASP A 214 4.96 -2.47 3.06
C ASP A 214 5.17 -1.92 1.65
N TRP A 215 5.55 -2.74 0.68
CA TRP A 215 5.68 -2.36 -0.72
C TRP A 215 4.33 -2.27 -1.44
N LEU A 216 3.30 -2.82 -0.84
CA LEU A 216 1.92 -2.78 -1.35
C LEU A 216 1.09 -1.68 -0.68
N LEU A 217 1.72 -0.84 0.14
CA LEU A 217 1.11 0.31 0.78
C LEU A 217 1.63 1.62 0.18
N GLU A 218 0.79 2.63 0.23
CA GLU A 218 1.09 4.00 -0.22
C GLU A 218 1.25 4.91 1.00
N GLU A 219 2.37 5.64 1.03
CA GLU A 219 2.64 6.61 2.08
C GLU A 219 1.98 7.95 1.76
N VAL A 220 1.22 8.51 2.71
CA VAL A 220 0.63 9.84 2.63
C VAL A 220 1.14 10.69 3.77
N SER A 221 1.72 11.84 3.46
CA SER A 221 2.17 12.83 4.45
C SER A 221 1.27 14.05 4.36
N THR A 222 0.61 14.39 5.46
CA THR A 222 -0.27 15.57 5.56
C THR A 222 0.29 16.54 6.58
N SER A 223 0.55 17.77 6.16
CA SER A 223 1.03 18.84 7.02
C SER A 223 0.01 19.98 7.05
N ILE A 224 -0.43 20.35 8.24
CA ILE A 224 -1.49 21.34 8.46
C ILE A 224 -0.93 22.46 9.33
N ASN A 225 -1.00 23.70 8.85
CA ASN A 225 -0.80 24.85 9.72
C ASN A 225 -2.05 25.03 10.60
N THR A 226 -1.87 24.90 11.92
CA THR A 226 -2.93 24.99 12.92
C THR A 226 -2.95 26.32 13.63
N THR A 227 -2.06 27.26 13.31
CA THR A 227 -2.05 28.60 13.92
C THR A 227 -3.26 29.41 13.48
N ALA A 228 -3.86 30.13 14.41
CA ALA A 228 -4.89 31.12 14.08
C ALA A 228 -4.30 32.21 13.20
N ALA A 229 -5.10 32.80 12.30
CA ALA A 229 -4.65 33.83 11.38
C ALA A 229 -3.99 35.03 12.09
N GLY A 230 -4.45 35.41 13.28
CA GLY A 230 -3.85 36.46 14.10
C GLY A 230 -2.50 36.10 14.76
N GLY A 231 -2.12 34.83 14.77
CA GLY A 231 -0.84 34.35 15.33
C GLY A 231 0.21 34.01 14.27
N ASN A 232 -0.15 34.07 13.00
CA ASN A 232 0.74 33.72 11.90
C ASN A 232 1.09 34.96 11.06
N ALA A 233 2.26 35.55 11.31
CA ALA A 233 2.76 36.73 10.58
C ALA A 233 2.80 36.52 9.05
N SER A 234 3.02 35.28 8.57
CA SER A 234 3.03 34.97 7.14
C SER A 234 1.65 35.10 6.48
N LEU A 235 0.57 34.85 7.23
CA LEU A 235 -0.80 35.03 6.72
C LEU A 235 -1.22 36.51 6.70
N MET A 236 -0.58 37.34 7.52
CA MET A 236 -0.81 38.80 7.54
C MET A 236 -0.11 39.53 6.39
N MET A 237 0.81 38.86 5.69
CA MET A 237 1.56 39.39 4.53
C MET A 237 0.89 39.08 3.19
N ILE A 238 -0.23 38.34 3.20
CA ILE A 238 -1.02 38.04 2.01
C ILE A 238 -2.20 39.04 2.01
N GLY A 239 -1.91 40.27 1.68
CA GLY A 239 -2.84 41.36 1.46
C GLY A 239 -2.67 41.93 0.07
#